data_0fa20ee45768aab9e13184ebe5ca4979
#
_entry.id   0fa20ee45768aab9e13184ebe5ca4979
#
_cell.length_a   1.000
_cell.length_b   1.000
_cell.length_c   1.000
_cell.angle_alpha   90.00
_cell.angle_beta   90.00
_cell.angle_gamma   90.00
#
_symmetry.space_group_name_H-M   'P 1'
#
loop_
_entity.id
_entity.type
_entity.pdbx_description
1 polymer ?
#
loop_
_entity_poly.entity_id
_entity_poly.type
_entity_poly.pdbx_seq_one_letter_code
_entity_poly.pdbx_strand_id
1 'polypeptide(L)'
;MPSSPCAPWALRQVDGVKKVFIRSGIRYDYLLCDPDDSFFRELVQHHVSGQLKVAPEHCSAAVLDKMGKPHIEAYIEFSRRYFTYTGQIQKEQYLVPYLMSSHPGSRLDDAIELACFLKKNHIRPEQVQDFYPTPGTISTCMFYTELDPYTMEPVYVAKNSHDKALQRALLQYYNPKNYALCSEALRRAHRTDLIGNGPKCLIPAAPPGGRPDDRSGGKAKGSVRGYGKPVGGNNRFNGKSAKRKPYGNRSGKKK
;
A
#
# COMPACT_ATOMS: atom_id res chain seq x y z
N MET A 1 -7.36 -19.82 -31.98
CA MET A 1 -6.35 -20.76 -31.46
C MET A 1 -6.65 -20.93 -29.97
N PRO A 2 -6.65 -22.16 -29.42
CA PRO A 2 -6.79 -22.32 -27.98
C PRO A 2 -5.63 -21.57 -27.32
N SER A 3 -5.95 -20.67 -26.36
CA SER A 3 -4.97 -19.97 -25.56
C SER A 3 -4.05 -20.99 -24.91
N SER A 4 -2.73 -20.83 -25.07
CA SER A 4 -1.76 -21.70 -24.40
C SER A 4 -2.06 -21.71 -22.90
N PRO A 5 -2.09 -22.88 -22.26
CA PRO A 5 -2.38 -22.96 -20.82
C PRO A 5 -1.36 -22.12 -20.07
N CYS A 6 -1.85 -21.27 -19.15
CA CYS A 6 -0.97 -20.45 -18.34
C CYS A 6 -0.05 -21.33 -17.48
N ALA A 7 1.17 -20.87 -17.22
CA ALA A 7 2.17 -21.64 -16.47
C ALA A 7 1.65 -22.17 -15.11
N PRO A 8 0.90 -21.41 -14.29
CA PRO A 8 0.34 -21.92 -13.04
C PRO A 8 -0.66 -23.07 -13.25
N TRP A 9 -1.47 -23.02 -14.30
CA TRP A 9 -2.40 -24.10 -14.64
C TRP A 9 -1.64 -25.38 -15.02
N ALA A 10 -0.63 -25.27 -15.89
CA ALA A 10 0.18 -26.42 -16.31
C ALA A 10 0.89 -27.07 -15.11
N LEU A 11 1.42 -26.26 -14.17
CA LEU A 11 2.05 -26.77 -12.96
C LEU A 11 1.10 -27.55 -12.04
N ARG A 12 -0.18 -27.22 -12.04
CA ARG A 12 -1.19 -27.99 -11.27
C ARG A 12 -1.46 -29.38 -11.81
N GLN A 13 -1.16 -29.61 -13.08
CA GLN A 13 -1.35 -30.91 -13.73
C GLN A 13 -0.18 -31.89 -13.47
N VAL A 14 0.88 -31.43 -12.84
CA VAL A 14 2.04 -32.26 -12.51
C VAL A 14 1.72 -33.17 -11.33
N ASP A 15 2.01 -34.47 -11.47
CA ASP A 15 1.78 -35.46 -10.41
C ASP A 15 2.51 -35.05 -9.11
N GLY A 16 1.78 -35.17 -7.98
CA GLY A 16 2.28 -34.80 -6.65
C GLY A 16 2.15 -33.31 -6.31
N VAL A 17 1.85 -32.42 -7.27
CA VAL A 17 1.58 -31.00 -7.02
C VAL A 17 0.15 -30.81 -6.52
N LYS A 18 0.00 -30.42 -5.25
CA LYS A 18 -1.32 -30.22 -4.64
C LYS A 18 -1.89 -28.82 -4.87
N LYS A 19 -1.03 -27.78 -4.83
CA LYS A 19 -1.44 -26.37 -4.96
C LYS A 19 -0.29 -25.56 -5.56
N VAL A 20 -0.65 -24.59 -6.40
CA VAL A 20 0.28 -23.62 -6.98
C VAL A 20 -0.25 -22.22 -6.66
N PHE A 21 0.50 -21.43 -5.89
CA PHE A 21 0.10 -20.08 -5.51
C PHE A 21 1.02 -19.03 -6.10
N ILE A 22 0.44 -17.93 -6.56
CA ILE A 22 1.16 -16.72 -6.98
C ILE A 22 1.43 -15.89 -5.74
N ARG A 23 2.72 -15.68 -5.41
CA ARG A 23 3.16 -14.86 -4.28
C ARG A 23 3.63 -13.46 -4.67
N SER A 24 4.06 -13.29 -5.92
CA SER A 24 4.44 -11.99 -6.50
C SER A 24 3.20 -11.16 -6.84
N GLY A 25 3.39 -9.86 -7.04
CA GLY A 25 2.37 -9.03 -7.65
C GLY A 25 2.08 -9.45 -9.09
N ILE A 26 0.88 -9.16 -9.57
CA ILE A 26 0.48 -9.39 -10.96
C ILE A 26 0.27 -8.05 -11.69
N ARG A 27 0.41 -8.07 -13.00
CA ARG A 27 0.03 -6.98 -13.90
C ARG A 27 -1.47 -7.06 -14.17
N TYR A 28 -2.24 -6.49 -13.25
CA TYR A 28 -3.70 -6.52 -13.30
C TYR A 28 -4.28 -5.80 -14.53
N ASP A 29 -3.57 -4.82 -15.05
CA ASP A 29 -3.92 -4.09 -16.26
C ASP A 29 -3.90 -5.00 -17.51
N TYR A 30 -2.89 -5.84 -17.67
CA TYR A 30 -2.85 -6.82 -18.76
C TYR A 30 -3.95 -7.88 -18.62
N LEU A 31 -4.25 -8.28 -17.38
CA LEU A 31 -5.34 -9.20 -17.13
C LEU A 31 -6.71 -8.63 -17.55
N LEU A 32 -6.90 -7.32 -17.42
CA LEU A 32 -8.11 -6.64 -17.89
C LEU A 32 -8.22 -6.53 -19.41
N CYS A 33 -7.08 -6.58 -20.12
CA CYS A 33 -7.05 -6.56 -21.58
C CYS A 33 -7.40 -7.92 -22.22
N ASP A 34 -7.40 -8.99 -21.41
CA ASP A 34 -7.80 -10.31 -21.89
C ASP A 34 -9.33 -10.35 -22.10
N PRO A 35 -9.82 -10.61 -23.31
CA PRO A 35 -11.24 -10.75 -23.55
C PRO A 35 -11.83 -12.02 -22.93
N ASP A 36 -10.98 -13.01 -22.61
CA ASP A 36 -11.36 -14.25 -21.96
C ASP A 36 -11.07 -14.21 -20.45
N ASP A 37 -12.12 -14.17 -19.64
CA ASP A 37 -12.05 -14.18 -18.18
C ASP A 37 -11.60 -15.53 -17.57
N SER A 38 -11.34 -16.55 -18.38
CA SER A 38 -11.01 -17.91 -17.91
C SER A 38 -9.78 -17.90 -17.00
N PHE A 39 -8.71 -17.20 -17.40
CA PHE A 39 -7.51 -17.07 -16.58
C PHE A 39 -7.77 -16.29 -15.29
N PHE A 40 -8.58 -15.22 -15.33
CA PHE A 40 -8.89 -14.46 -14.13
C PHE A 40 -9.67 -15.31 -13.11
N ARG A 41 -10.63 -16.09 -13.57
CA ARG A 41 -11.39 -17.04 -12.72
C ARG A 41 -10.50 -18.13 -12.16
N GLU A 42 -9.63 -18.73 -12.97
CA GLU A 42 -8.64 -19.72 -12.56
C GLU A 42 -7.68 -19.15 -11.50
N LEU A 43 -7.17 -17.92 -11.70
CA LEU A 43 -6.34 -17.21 -10.75
C LEU A 43 -7.01 -17.12 -9.38
N VAL A 44 -8.22 -16.57 -9.34
CA VAL A 44 -8.98 -16.37 -8.09
C VAL A 44 -9.31 -17.72 -7.45
N GLN A 45 -9.71 -18.70 -8.25
CA GLN A 45 -10.15 -20.01 -7.75
C GLN A 45 -9.01 -20.87 -7.21
N HIS A 46 -7.82 -20.81 -7.81
CA HIS A 46 -6.78 -21.80 -7.54
C HIS A 46 -5.41 -21.23 -7.14
N HIS A 47 -5.10 -19.99 -7.50
CA HIS A 47 -3.75 -19.46 -7.38
C HIS A 47 -3.56 -18.36 -6.32
N VAL A 48 -4.64 -17.97 -5.63
CA VAL A 48 -4.59 -17.01 -4.51
C VAL A 48 -4.74 -17.75 -3.19
N SER A 49 -3.74 -17.60 -2.31
CA SER A 49 -3.69 -18.28 -1.00
C SER A 49 -4.37 -17.51 0.14
N GLY A 50 -5.23 -16.52 -0.19
CA GLY A 50 -5.90 -15.63 0.76
C GLY A 50 -5.58 -14.15 0.52
N GLN A 51 -4.42 -13.82 -0.02
CA GLN A 51 -4.04 -12.45 -0.38
C GLN A 51 -3.42 -12.40 -1.76
N LEU A 52 -3.85 -11.43 -2.56
CA LEU A 52 -3.25 -11.09 -3.84
C LEU A 52 -2.64 -9.70 -3.77
N LYS A 53 -1.36 -9.60 -4.10
CA LYS A 53 -0.63 -8.34 -4.13
C LYS A 53 -0.77 -7.68 -5.50
N VAL A 54 -1.11 -6.41 -5.52
CA VAL A 54 -1.22 -5.60 -6.72
C VAL A 54 -0.57 -4.24 -6.51
N ALA A 55 -0.06 -3.63 -7.56
CA ALA A 55 0.73 -2.41 -7.46
C ALA A 55 0.07 -1.26 -8.24
N PRO A 56 -1.03 -0.66 -7.74
CA PRO A 56 -1.58 0.57 -8.32
C PRO A 56 -0.63 1.76 -8.14
N GLU A 57 0.21 1.75 -7.11
CA GLU A 57 1.25 2.71 -6.73
C GLU A 57 0.71 4.08 -6.34
N HIS A 58 -0.17 4.69 -7.13
CA HIS A 58 -0.75 6.02 -6.91
C HIS A 58 -2.16 6.12 -7.48
N CYS A 59 -2.85 7.26 -7.25
CA CYS A 59 -4.16 7.54 -7.88
C CYS A 59 -4.13 8.76 -8.81
N SER A 60 -3.18 9.70 -8.63
CA SER A 60 -3.05 10.86 -9.52
C SER A 60 -2.60 10.41 -10.90
N ALA A 61 -3.36 10.81 -11.94
CA ALA A 61 -3.06 10.47 -13.33
C ALA A 61 -1.67 11.00 -13.74
N ALA A 62 -1.33 12.23 -13.36
CA ALA A 62 -0.04 12.84 -13.68
C ALA A 62 1.15 12.05 -13.11
N VAL A 63 1.00 11.50 -11.90
CA VAL A 63 2.04 10.66 -11.26
C VAL A 63 2.11 9.30 -11.92
N LEU A 64 0.97 8.68 -12.24
CA LEU A 64 0.90 7.39 -12.90
C LEU A 64 1.49 7.44 -14.32
N ASP A 65 1.28 8.54 -15.05
CA ASP A 65 1.92 8.78 -16.36
C ASP A 65 3.46 8.76 -16.24
N LYS A 66 4.01 9.46 -15.24
CA LYS A 66 5.47 9.44 -14.97
C LYS A 66 5.98 8.07 -14.51
N MET A 67 5.13 7.23 -13.92
CA MET A 67 5.44 5.85 -13.58
C MET A 67 5.32 4.89 -14.78
N GLY A 68 4.72 5.30 -15.89
CA GLY A 68 4.34 4.42 -17.00
C GLY A 68 3.32 3.36 -16.57
N LYS A 69 2.38 3.74 -15.70
CA LYS A 69 1.35 2.86 -15.14
C LYS A 69 -0.03 3.23 -15.67
N PRO A 70 -0.95 2.28 -15.74
CA PRO A 70 -2.35 2.58 -16.06
C PRO A 70 -2.96 3.47 -14.99
N HIS A 71 -3.92 4.30 -15.37
CA HIS A 71 -4.65 5.15 -14.45
C HIS A 71 -5.46 4.31 -13.45
N ILE A 72 -5.87 4.95 -12.34
CA ILE A 72 -6.46 4.28 -11.17
C ILE A 72 -7.77 3.55 -11.48
N GLU A 73 -8.46 3.93 -12.55
CA GLU A 73 -9.70 3.30 -13.02
C GLU A 73 -9.48 1.81 -13.33
N ALA A 74 -8.33 1.47 -13.91
CA ALA A 74 -7.97 0.08 -14.16
C ALA A 74 -7.89 -0.75 -12.86
N TYR A 75 -7.31 -0.17 -11.79
CA TYR A 75 -7.29 -0.83 -10.48
C TYR A 75 -8.69 -0.97 -9.88
N ILE A 76 -9.53 0.04 -10.01
CA ILE A 76 -10.91 0.01 -9.51
C ILE A 76 -11.71 -1.10 -10.22
N GLU A 77 -11.62 -1.17 -11.55
CA GLU A 77 -12.31 -2.22 -12.34
C GLU A 77 -11.76 -3.61 -12.02
N PHE A 78 -10.44 -3.76 -11.91
CA PHE A 78 -9.83 -5.02 -11.49
C PHE A 78 -10.34 -5.45 -10.11
N SER A 79 -10.36 -4.54 -9.14
CA SER A 79 -10.84 -4.83 -7.78
C SER A 79 -12.31 -5.26 -7.78
N ARG A 80 -13.15 -4.58 -8.56
CA ARG A 80 -14.56 -4.92 -8.73
C ARG A 80 -14.75 -6.34 -9.25
N ARG A 81 -14.04 -6.72 -10.34
CA ARG A 81 -14.10 -8.08 -10.90
C ARG A 81 -13.55 -9.13 -9.93
N TYR A 82 -12.42 -8.82 -9.30
CA TYR A 82 -11.78 -9.72 -8.32
C TYR A 82 -12.75 -10.10 -7.19
N PHE A 83 -13.38 -9.12 -6.55
CA PHE A 83 -14.32 -9.39 -5.46
C PHE A 83 -15.62 -10.04 -5.94
N THR A 84 -16.06 -9.77 -7.16
CA THR A 84 -17.18 -10.49 -7.79
C THR A 84 -16.87 -11.98 -7.92
N TYR A 85 -15.70 -12.34 -8.45
CA TYR A 85 -15.30 -13.75 -8.61
C TYR A 85 -15.03 -14.44 -7.28
N THR A 86 -14.38 -13.75 -6.35
CA THR A 86 -14.15 -14.25 -4.97
C THR A 86 -15.47 -14.56 -4.28
N GLY A 87 -16.47 -13.69 -4.40
CA GLY A 87 -17.81 -13.91 -3.86
C GLY A 87 -18.52 -15.12 -4.47
N GLN A 88 -18.38 -15.33 -5.80
CA GLN A 88 -18.98 -16.50 -6.48
C GLN A 88 -18.42 -17.84 -5.98
N ILE A 89 -17.15 -17.88 -5.62
CA ILE A 89 -16.49 -19.10 -5.12
C ILE A 89 -16.49 -19.22 -3.59
N GLN A 90 -17.12 -18.27 -2.89
CA GLN A 90 -17.24 -18.25 -1.43
C GLN A 90 -15.90 -18.37 -0.70
N LYS A 91 -14.84 -17.77 -1.23
CA LYS A 91 -13.52 -17.73 -0.60
C LYS A 91 -13.27 -16.39 0.07
N GLU A 92 -12.65 -16.43 1.23
CA GLU A 92 -12.16 -15.26 1.92
C GLU A 92 -10.79 -14.87 1.36
N GLN A 93 -10.77 -13.88 0.45
CA GLN A 93 -9.56 -13.42 -0.21
C GLN A 93 -9.51 -11.89 -0.21
N TYR A 94 -8.31 -11.33 -0.09
CA TYR A 94 -8.06 -9.90 0.03
C TYR A 94 -7.10 -9.39 -1.04
N LEU A 95 -7.30 -8.15 -1.48
CA LEU A 95 -6.32 -7.42 -2.26
C LEU A 95 -5.41 -6.61 -1.33
N VAL A 96 -4.12 -6.68 -1.58
CA VAL A 96 -3.12 -5.89 -0.86
C VAL A 96 -2.50 -4.90 -1.85
N PRO A 97 -2.99 -3.64 -1.91
CA PRO A 97 -2.44 -2.63 -2.80
C PRO A 97 -1.09 -2.13 -2.28
N TYR A 98 -0.07 -2.18 -3.13
CA TYR A 98 1.17 -1.48 -2.90
C TYR A 98 1.05 -0.05 -3.38
N LEU A 99 1.44 0.88 -2.50
CA LEU A 99 1.38 2.31 -2.74
C LEU A 99 2.75 2.92 -2.48
N MET A 100 3.10 3.93 -3.26
CA MET A 100 4.39 4.59 -3.21
C MET A 100 4.21 6.09 -2.95
N SER A 101 5.02 6.62 -2.04
CA SER A 101 5.14 8.07 -1.83
C SER A 101 6.41 8.61 -2.49
N SER A 102 6.40 9.90 -2.77
CA SER A 102 7.60 10.66 -3.21
C SER A 102 8.22 10.17 -4.52
N HIS A 103 7.43 9.55 -5.41
CA HIS A 103 7.88 9.29 -6.78
C HIS A 103 8.17 10.61 -7.50
N PRO A 104 9.17 10.67 -8.41
CA PRO A 104 9.34 11.84 -9.29
C PRO A 104 8.02 12.23 -9.96
N GLY A 105 7.66 13.50 -9.88
CA GLY A 105 6.36 14.03 -10.30
C GLY A 105 5.32 14.11 -9.20
N SER A 106 5.45 13.38 -8.10
CA SER A 106 4.48 13.42 -7.00
C SER A 106 4.71 14.65 -6.11
N ARG A 107 3.78 15.58 -6.16
CA ARG A 107 3.72 16.78 -5.32
C ARG A 107 2.88 16.51 -4.06
N LEU A 108 2.84 17.49 -3.16
CA LEU A 108 2.07 17.37 -1.93
C LEU A 108 0.55 17.24 -2.20
N ASP A 109 0.05 17.94 -3.23
CA ASP A 109 -1.36 17.85 -3.63
C ASP A 109 -1.73 16.45 -4.13
N ASP A 110 -0.84 15.80 -4.89
CA ASP A 110 -1.02 14.42 -5.36
C ASP A 110 -1.07 13.44 -4.17
N ALA A 111 -0.21 13.64 -3.16
CA ALA A 111 -0.23 12.82 -1.96
C ALA A 111 -1.53 13.02 -1.14
N ILE A 112 -2.08 14.23 -1.11
CA ILE A 112 -3.38 14.53 -0.48
C ILE A 112 -4.52 13.87 -1.28
N GLU A 113 -4.47 13.93 -2.60
CA GLU A 113 -5.43 13.24 -3.47
C GLU A 113 -5.43 11.74 -3.18
N LEU A 114 -4.24 11.13 -3.09
CA LEU A 114 -4.10 9.72 -2.73
C LEU A 114 -4.69 9.42 -1.34
N ALA A 115 -4.43 10.25 -0.33
CA ALA A 115 -5.00 10.09 0.99
C ALA A 115 -6.54 10.15 0.97
N CYS A 116 -7.11 11.07 0.20
CA CYS A 116 -8.56 11.18 0.00
C CYS A 116 -9.13 9.95 -0.72
N PHE A 117 -8.44 9.45 -1.75
CA PHE A 117 -8.80 8.21 -2.45
C PHE A 117 -8.82 7.02 -1.50
N LEU A 118 -7.78 6.86 -0.69
CA LEU A 118 -7.68 5.78 0.30
C LEU A 118 -8.83 5.84 1.31
N LYS A 119 -9.16 7.03 1.81
CA LYS A 119 -10.28 7.24 2.72
C LYS A 119 -11.61 6.87 2.08
N LYS A 120 -11.87 7.36 0.88
CA LYS A 120 -13.10 7.10 0.13
C LYS A 120 -13.33 5.61 -0.11
N ASN A 121 -12.27 4.86 -0.37
CA ASN A 121 -12.31 3.43 -0.66
C ASN A 121 -12.07 2.54 0.57
N HIS A 122 -12.00 3.12 1.78
CA HIS A 122 -11.74 2.40 3.03
C HIS A 122 -10.45 1.57 3.03
N ILE A 123 -9.46 1.99 2.26
CA ILE A 123 -8.16 1.34 2.19
C ILE A 123 -7.25 1.92 3.28
N ARG A 124 -6.65 1.05 4.08
CA ARG A 124 -5.69 1.42 5.14
C ARG A 124 -4.39 0.66 4.93
N PRO A 125 -3.45 1.20 4.15
CA PRO A 125 -2.19 0.52 3.86
C PRO A 125 -1.33 0.43 5.13
N GLU A 126 -1.00 -0.79 5.56
CA GLU A 126 -0.09 -1.00 6.69
C GLU A 126 1.36 -0.70 6.32
N GLN A 127 1.73 -1.03 5.08
CA GLN A 127 3.06 -0.78 4.53
C GLN A 127 2.97 0.22 3.39
N VAL A 128 3.78 1.26 3.47
CA VAL A 128 3.99 2.25 2.40
C VAL A 128 5.48 2.37 2.12
N GLN A 129 5.82 2.51 0.85
CA GLN A 129 7.20 2.68 0.41
C GLN A 129 7.41 4.11 -0.09
N ASP A 130 8.54 4.71 0.31
CA ASP A 130 9.03 5.89 -0.40
C ASP A 130 9.72 5.43 -1.68
N PHE A 131 9.66 6.26 -2.71
CA PHE A 131 10.42 6.01 -3.93
C PHE A 131 11.91 5.81 -3.60
N TYR A 132 12.45 4.70 -4.11
CA TYR A 132 13.86 4.38 -4.02
C TYR A 132 14.43 4.26 -5.44
N PRO A 133 15.46 5.05 -5.79
CA PRO A 133 16.05 5.01 -7.12
C PRO A 133 16.66 3.64 -7.41
N THR A 134 16.10 2.94 -8.39
CA THR A 134 16.61 1.65 -8.85
C THR A 134 17.36 1.85 -10.16
N PRO A 135 18.61 1.42 -10.31
CA PRO A 135 19.39 1.58 -11.53
C PRO A 135 18.66 1.05 -12.78
N GLY A 136 18.81 1.75 -13.91
CA GLY A 136 18.23 1.32 -15.18
C GLY A 136 16.74 1.65 -15.36
N THR A 137 16.13 2.46 -14.49
CA THR A 137 14.74 2.88 -14.62
C THR A 137 14.60 4.35 -15.02
N ILE A 138 13.54 4.67 -15.78
CA ILE A 138 13.19 6.04 -16.18
C ILE A 138 12.95 6.91 -14.94
N SER A 139 12.27 6.37 -13.93
CA SER A 139 12.02 7.08 -12.67
C SER A 139 13.32 7.47 -11.96
N THR A 140 14.35 6.65 -12.04
CA THR A 140 15.68 6.99 -11.49
C THR A 140 16.36 8.09 -12.29
N CYS A 141 16.21 8.09 -13.61
CA CYS A 141 16.67 9.19 -14.44
C CYS A 141 16.00 10.52 -14.02
N MET A 142 14.67 10.54 -13.94
CA MET A 142 13.92 11.72 -13.46
C MET A 142 14.34 12.15 -12.05
N PHE A 143 14.62 11.21 -11.15
CA PHE A 143 15.02 11.52 -9.78
C PHE A 143 16.35 12.28 -9.69
N TYR A 144 17.33 11.92 -10.51
CA TYR A 144 18.65 12.56 -10.49
C TYR A 144 18.71 13.81 -11.36
N THR A 145 18.04 13.80 -12.52
CA THR A 145 18.11 14.91 -13.49
C THR A 145 17.06 15.99 -13.24
N GLU A 146 15.96 15.66 -12.54
CA GLU A 146 14.76 16.50 -12.39
C GLU A 146 14.13 16.85 -13.75
N LEU A 147 14.38 16.04 -14.77
CA LEU A 147 13.83 16.17 -16.11
C LEU A 147 13.12 14.89 -16.53
N ASP A 148 12.06 15.05 -17.29
CA ASP A 148 11.43 13.94 -17.99
C ASP A 148 12.31 13.56 -19.20
N PRO A 149 12.83 12.33 -19.28
CA PRO A 149 13.76 11.95 -20.35
C PRO A 149 13.11 11.88 -21.73
N TYR A 150 11.78 11.89 -21.84
CA TYR A 150 11.07 11.89 -23.12
C TYR A 150 10.75 13.30 -23.64
N THR A 151 10.37 14.22 -22.74
CA THR A 151 9.94 15.58 -23.10
C THR A 151 10.97 16.65 -22.76
N MET A 152 11.96 16.31 -21.93
CA MET A 152 12.93 17.24 -21.35
C MET A 152 12.31 18.33 -20.48
N GLU A 153 11.06 18.17 -20.09
CA GLU A 153 10.38 19.10 -19.19
C GLU A 153 10.82 18.87 -17.72
N PRO A 154 10.84 19.93 -16.91
CA PRO A 154 11.15 19.82 -15.49
C PRO A 154 10.15 18.93 -14.75
N VAL A 155 10.67 18.02 -13.91
CA VAL A 155 9.90 17.12 -13.05
C VAL A 155 10.20 17.44 -11.59
N TYR A 156 9.15 17.68 -10.81
CA TYR A 156 9.31 17.84 -9.36
C TYR A 156 9.83 16.58 -8.71
N VAL A 157 10.82 16.72 -7.83
CA VAL A 157 11.36 15.61 -7.03
C VAL A 157 11.44 16.02 -5.55
N ALA A 158 10.79 15.26 -4.68
CA ALA A 158 10.88 15.46 -3.24
C ALA A 158 12.27 14.98 -2.73
N LYS A 159 13.28 15.83 -2.79
CA LYS A 159 14.64 15.52 -2.30
C LYS A 159 14.80 15.71 -0.81
N ASN A 160 14.08 16.66 -0.23
CA ASN A 160 14.12 16.94 1.20
C ASN A 160 13.45 15.80 1.97
N SER A 161 14.12 15.33 3.02
CA SER A 161 13.62 14.27 3.91
C SER A 161 12.28 14.64 4.59
N HIS A 162 12.09 15.93 4.90
CA HIS A 162 10.85 16.41 5.50
C HIS A 162 9.67 16.35 4.52
N ASP A 163 9.88 16.77 3.27
CA ASP A 163 8.83 16.69 2.23
C ASP A 163 8.43 15.23 1.94
N LYS A 164 9.40 14.31 1.94
CA LYS A 164 9.12 12.86 1.86
C LYS A 164 8.30 12.39 3.06
N ALA A 165 8.67 12.83 4.27
CA ALA A 165 7.94 12.47 5.49
C ALA A 165 6.48 12.97 5.47
N LEU A 166 6.22 14.17 4.94
CA LEU A 166 4.87 14.71 4.77
C LEU A 166 4.03 13.84 3.82
N GLN A 167 4.56 13.53 2.63
CA GLN A 167 3.87 12.68 1.66
C GLN A 167 3.60 11.28 2.24
N ARG A 168 4.60 10.67 2.89
CA ARG A 168 4.46 9.36 3.50
C ARG A 168 3.41 9.34 4.63
N ALA A 169 3.40 10.37 5.47
CA ALA A 169 2.45 10.49 6.57
C ALA A 169 0.99 10.52 6.07
N LEU A 170 0.73 11.17 4.93
CA LEU A 170 -0.59 11.24 4.30
C LEU A 170 -1.12 9.87 3.88
N LEU A 171 -0.26 8.94 3.44
CA LEU A 171 -0.68 7.58 3.09
C LEU A 171 -1.15 6.78 4.32
N GLN A 172 -0.69 7.17 5.50
CA GLN A 172 -1.09 6.57 6.78
C GLN A 172 -1.72 7.62 7.70
N TYR A 173 -2.57 8.50 7.14
CA TYR A 173 -3.23 9.61 7.85
C TYR A 173 -4.02 9.16 9.09
N TYR A 174 -4.52 7.93 9.09
CA TYR A 174 -5.28 7.33 10.20
C TYR A 174 -4.42 6.97 11.41
N ASN A 175 -3.08 6.95 11.28
CA ASN A 175 -2.17 6.67 12.38
C ASN A 175 -1.99 7.93 13.25
N PRO A 176 -2.34 7.88 14.56
CA PRO A 176 -2.20 9.03 15.44
C PRO A 176 -0.80 9.64 15.49
N LYS A 177 0.24 8.83 15.28
CA LYS A 177 1.63 9.29 15.25
C LYS A 177 1.93 10.25 14.09
N ASN A 178 1.17 10.15 13.02
CA ASN A 178 1.33 10.97 11.82
C ASN A 178 0.52 12.27 11.86
N TYR A 179 -0.26 12.51 12.94
CA TYR A 179 -1.15 13.65 13.03
C TYR A 179 -0.45 15.00 12.77
N ALA A 180 0.69 15.24 13.40
CA ALA A 180 1.42 16.50 13.26
C ALA A 180 1.88 16.73 11.80
N LEU A 181 2.47 15.72 11.17
CA LEU A 181 2.92 15.77 9.77
C LEU A 181 1.73 15.93 8.81
N CYS A 182 0.64 15.20 9.02
CA CYS A 182 -0.57 15.36 8.21
C CYS A 182 -1.18 16.75 8.35
N SER A 183 -1.25 17.29 9.57
CA SER A 183 -1.75 18.64 9.83
C SER A 183 -0.89 19.71 9.15
N GLU A 184 0.44 19.56 9.22
CA GLU A 184 1.37 20.44 8.51
C GLU A 184 1.19 20.33 6.99
N ALA A 185 1.16 19.13 6.44
CA ALA A 185 0.97 18.88 5.02
C ALA A 185 -0.30 19.54 4.48
N LEU A 186 -1.42 19.33 5.16
CA LEU A 186 -2.72 19.91 4.77
C LEU A 186 -2.73 21.43 4.86
N ARG A 187 -2.08 22.03 5.86
CA ARG A 187 -1.95 23.49 5.97
C ARG A 187 -1.05 24.08 4.90
N ARG A 188 0.08 23.44 4.59
CA ARG A 188 0.99 23.86 3.51
C ARG A 188 0.33 23.83 2.12
N ALA A 189 -0.54 22.86 1.90
CA ALA A 189 -1.33 22.73 0.67
C ALA A 189 -2.64 23.54 0.69
N HIS A 190 -2.88 24.38 1.69
CA HIS A 190 -4.13 25.14 1.87
C HIS A 190 -5.40 24.28 1.92
N ARG A 191 -5.30 23.01 2.34
CA ARG A 191 -6.39 22.05 2.43
C ARG A 191 -6.87 21.83 3.87
N THR A 192 -7.09 22.95 4.60
CA THR A 192 -7.62 22.93 5.96
C THR A 192 -9.06 22.40 6.05
N ASP A 193 -9.77 22.35 4.91
CA ASP A 193 -11.08 21.69 4.75
C ASP A 193 -11.04 20.19 5.10
N LEU A 194 -9.86 19.56 5.03
CA LEU A 194 -9.65 18.16 5.36
C LEU A 194 -9.26 17.92 6.84
N ILE A 195 -9.23 18.97 7.66
CA ILE A 195 -8.97 18.90 9.11
C ILE A 195 -10.27 19.17 9.84
N GLY A 196 -10.78 18.20 10.60
CA GLY A 196 -12.04 18.37 11.33
C GLY A 196 -12.74 17.04 11.61
N ASN A 197 -13.98 17.12 12.05
CA ASN A 197 -14.78 15.95 12.43
C ASN A 197 -15.79 15.54 11.35
N GLY A 198 -15.74 16.18 10.19
CA GLY A 198 -16.63 15.87 9.08
C GLY A 198 -16.24 14.57 8.35
N PRO A 199 -17.16 13.96 7.58
CA PRO A 199 -16.92 12.70 6.89
C PRO A 199 -15.82 12.79 5.82
N LYS A 200 -15.57 13.98 5.28
CA LYS A 200 -14.51 14.23 4.29
C LYS A 200 -13.14 14.49 4.92
N CYS A 201 -13.07 14.86 6.22
CA CYS A 201 -11.81 15.24 6.86
C CYS A 201 -10.88 14.04 7.02
N LEU A 202 -9.62 14.18 6.68
CA LEU A 202 -8.59 13.14 6.82
C LEU A 202 -8.18 12.94 8.27
N ILE A 203 -7.97 14.04 8.99
CA ILE A 203 -7.55 14.03 10.39
C ILE A 203 -8.53 14.85 11.25
N PRO A 204 -8.66 14.53 12.55
CA PRO A 204 -9.53 15.29 13.47
C PRO A 204 -9.03 16.72 13.69
N ALA A 205 -9.90 17.60 14.19
CA ALA A 205 -9.57 18.99 14.48
C ALA A 205 -8.52 19.16 15.60
N ALA A 206 -8.47 18.21 16.54
CA ALA A 206 -7.48 18.17 17.62
C ALA A 206 -6.71 16.85 17.59
N PRO A 207 -5.43 16.84 18.05
CA PRO A 207 -4.64 15.62 18.08
C PRO A 207 -5.29 14.55 18.94
N PRO A 208 -5.24 13.28 18.53
CA PRO A 208 -5.76 12.16 19.31
C PRO A 208 -5.05 12.11 20.68
N GLY A 209 -5.82 12.17 21.78
CA GLY A 209 -5.29 12.14 23.15
C GLY A 209 -5.04 13.52 23.77
N GLY A 210 -5.27 14.62 23.07
CA GLY A 210 -5.28 15.98 23.64
C GLY A 210 -6.61 16.25 24.33
N ARG A 211 -6.60 16.55 25.63
CA ARG A 211 -7.77 17.11 26.32
C ARG A 211 -8.14 18.48 25.70
N PRO A 212 -9.42 18.84 25.62
CA PRO A 212 -9.86 20.12 25.04
C PRO A 212 -9.42 21.38 25.83
N ASP A 213 -8.81 21.25 26.99
CA ASP A 213 -8.48 22.34 27.87
C ASP A 213 -6.97 22.48 28.09
N ASP A 214 -6.27 23.16 27.18
CA ASP A 214 -5.01 23.86 27.49
C ASP A 214 -4.80 25.05 26.53
N ARG A 215 -5.81 25.94 26.46
CA ARG A 215 -5.62 27.31 25.99
C ARG A 215 -5.50 28.27 27.20
N SER A 216 -4.48 28.07 28.00
CA SER A 216 -3.98 29.17 28.87
C SER A 216 -2.57 28.85 29.33
N GLY A 217 -1.69 29.80 29.12
CA GLY A 217 -0.27 29.87 29.30
C GLY A 217 0.34 29.16 30.50
N GLY A 218 1.56 28.69 30.32
CA GLY A 218 2.38 28.20 31.44
C GLY A 218 3.67 27.57 30.97
N LYS A 219 4.75 28.22 31.26
CA LYS A 219 6.17 27.95 31.02
C LYS A 219 6.57 26.47 31.20
N ALA A 220 7.41 26.01 30.31
CA ALA A 220 8.13 24.74 30.37
C ALA A 220 8.94 24.60 31.69
N LYS A 221 8.80 23.43 32.34
CA LYS A 221 9.86 22.82 33.15
C LYS A 221 9.89 21.33 32.81
N GLY A 222 11.06 20.86 32.37
CA GLY A 222 11.31 19.50 31.99
C GLY A 222 11.17 18.53 33.17
N SER A 223 10.68 17.33 32.83
CA SER A 223 10.85 16.16 33.68
C SER A 223 10.81 14.94 32.76
N VAL A 224 11.96 14.29 32.66
CA VAL A 224 12.16 12.97 32.05
C VAL A 224 11.55 11.95 33.01
N ARG A 225 10.56 11.19 32.57
CA ARG A 225 10.16 9.92 33.21
C ARG A 225 9.62 8.93 32.20
N GLY A 226 10.33 7.84 31.98
CA GLY A 226 9.92 6.49 32.32
C GLY A 226 9.03 5.82 31.26
N TYR A 227 9.63 4.89 30.53
CA TYR A 227 8.95 3.94 29.64
C TYR A 227 7.83 3.19 30.37
N GLY A 228 6.59 3.39 29.95
CA GLY A 228 5.41 2.60 30.34
C GLY A 228 5.06 1.57 29.25
N LYS A 229 4.82 0.34 29.67
CA LYS A 229 4.48 -0.84 28.86
C LYS A 229 3.22 -0.63 28.00
N PRO A 230 3.09 -1.29 26.84
CA PRO A 230 1.91 -1.21 25.99
C PRO A 230 0.73 -1.98 26.60
N VAL A 231 -0.42 -1.30 26.69
CA VAL A 231 -1.71 -1.91 27.07
C VAL A 231 -2.29 -2.60 25.85
N GLY A 232 -2.59 -3.89 25.99
CA GLY A 232 -3.15 -4.73 24.95
C GLY A 232 -4.59 -4.37 24.60
N GLY A 233 -4.85 -4.20 23.31
CA GLY A 233 -6.18 -4.17 22.74
C GLY A 233 -6.59 -5.58 22.30
N ASN A 234 -7.65 -6.10 22.90
CA ASN A 234 -8.25 -7.40 22.58
C ASN A 234 -8.76 -7.46 21.14
N ASN A 235 -8.12 -8.25 20.30
CA ASN A 235 -8.76 -8.87 19.15
C ASN A 235 -8.60 -10.38 19.28
N ARG A 236 -9.70 -11.04 19.67
CA ARG A 236 -9.80 -12.49 19.72
C ARG A 236 -9.72 -13.05 18.31
N PHE A 237 -8.57 -13.57 17.94
CA PHE A 237 -8.46 -14.62 16.92
C PHE A 237 -7.97 -15.89 17.60
N ASN A 238 -8.89 -16.83 17.74
CA ASN A 238 -8.63 -18.19 18.20
C ASN A 238 -7.88 -18.95 17.11
N GLY A 239 -6.56 -19.01 17.18
CA GLY A 239 -5.70 -19.83 16.34
C GLY A 239 -4.83 -20.71 17.21
N LYS A 240 -5.17 -22.01 17.31
CA LYS A 240 -4.38 -23.01 18.03
C LYS A 240 -2.97 -23.10 17.44
N SER A 241 -1.99 -22.68 18.19
CA SER A 241 -0.56 -22.78 17.88
C SER A 241 -0.10 -24.23 18.06
N ALA A 242 0.28 -24.88 16.96
CA ALA A 242 0.96 -26.16 16.99
C ALA A 242 2.43 -25.96 17.40
N LYS A 243 2.83 -26.55 18.51
CA LYS A 243 4.20 -26.58 19.03
C LYS A 243 5.12 -27.32 18.07
N ARG A 244 6.09 -26.62 17.49
CA ARG A 244 7.23 -27.24 16.78
C ARG A 244 8.25 -27.74 17.80
N LYS A 245 8.55 -29.05 17.74
CA LYS A 245 9.66 -29.67 18.44
C LYS A 245 10.99 -29.32 17.74
N PRO A 246 12.10 -29.11 18.45
CA PRO A 246 13.41 -28.87 17.84
C PRO A 246 14.00 -30.16 17.26
N TYR A 247 14.62 -30.04 16.11
CA TYR A 247 15.38 -31.09 15.42
C TYR A 247 16.64 -31.45 16.24
N GLY A 248 16.71 -32.67 16.73
CA GLY A 248 17.90 -33.23 17.36
C GLY A 248 18.93 -33.64 16.33
N ASN A 249 20.15 -33.18 16.54
CA ASN A 249 21.38 -33.57 15.86
C ASN A 249 21.67 -35.06 16.11
N ARG A 250 21.73 -35.89 15.07
CA ARG A 250 22.37 -37.22 15.15
C ARG A 250 23.68 -37.23 14.40
N SER A 251 24.72 -37.16 15.18
CA SER A 251 26.09 -37.47 14.77
C SER A 251 26.26 -38.95 14.41
N GLY A 252 26.96 -39.23 13.33
CA GLY A 252 27.22 -40.57 12.84
C GLY A 252 28.16 -41.39 13.72
N LYS A 253 28.07 -42.70 13.56
CA LYS A 253 29.17 -43.64 13.77
C LYS A 253 29.22 -44.66 12.65
N LYS A 254 30.45 -44.76 12.11
CA LYS A 254 30.86 -45.77 11.14
C LYS A 254 30.73 -47.19 11.69
N LYS A 255 30.30 -48.08 10.88
CA LYS A 255 31.00 -49.37 10.62
C LYS A 255 30.59 -49.80 9.23
#